data_1c60f50e8f036685a6c168a4b3728962
#
_entry.id   1c60f50e8f036685a6c168a4b3728962
#
_cell.length_a   1.000
_cell.length_b   1.000
_cell.length_c   1.000
_cell.angle_alpha   90.00
_cell.angle_beta   90.00
_cell.angle_gamma   90.00
#
_symmetry.space_group_name_H-M   'P 1'
#
loop_
_entity.id
_entity.type
_entity.pdbx_description
1 polymer ?
#
loop_
_entity_poly.entity_id
_entity_poly.type
_entity_poly.pdbx_seq_one_letter_code
_entity_poly.pdbx_strand_id
1 'polypeptide(L)'
;MQTQENAQMSTAYTIECVGADGQVKWSEDFHNLVTTAGLNDLLTQYFKGSAYTAAFYVGVTAATPTFAAGDTMSSHGGWTESSAYSQATRPALTLGTAASG
;
A
#
# COMPACT_ATOMS: atom_id res chain seq x y z
N MET A 1 7.32 -36.06 -10.24
CA MET A 1 7.67 -34.75 -10.75
C MET A 1 6.94 -33.70 -9.94
N GLN A 2 7.64 -32.69 -9.48
CA GLN A 2 7.03 -31.55 -8.82
C GLN A 2 7.06 -30.36 -9.77
N THR A 3 5.94 -29.66 -9.85
CA THR A 3 5.82 -28.40 -10.57
C THR A 3 5.60 -27.27 -9.56
N GLN A 4 6.38 -26.22 -9.65
CA GLN A 4 6.25 -25.04 -8.80
C GLN A 4 5.96 -23.82 -9.66
N GLU A 5 4.91 -23.09 -9.31
CA GLU A 5 4.59 -21.80 -9.90
C GLU A 5 4.79 -20.70 -8.86
N ASN A 6 5.35 -19.59 -9.30
CA ASN A 6 5.57 -18.42 -8.45
C ASN A 6 4.87 -17.22 -9.07
N ALA A 7 4.15 -16.49 -8.23
CA ALA A 7 3.59 -15.19 -8.58
C ALA A 7 4.18 -14.12 -7.67
N GLN A 8 4.52 -12.98 -8.24
CA GLN A 8 5.01 -11.83 -7.51
C GLN A 8 4.09 -10.65 -7.76
N MET A 9 3.91 -9.83 -6.72
CA MET A 9 3.16 -8.59 -6.81
C MET A 9 4.03 -7.44 -6.31
N SER A 10 4.10 -6.40 -7.11
CA SER A 10 4.70 -5.13 -6.71
C SER A 10 3.80 -4.00 -7.17
N THR A 11 3.91 -2.86 -6.50
CA THR A 11 3.17 -1.66 -6.86
C THR A 11 4.14 -0.50 -7.02
N ALA A 12 4.02 0.24 -8.10
CA ALA A 12 4.75 1.46 -8.33
C ALA A 12 3.86 2.66 -7.98
N TYR A 13 4.46 3.65 -7.34
CA TYR A 13 3.78 4.87 -6.94
C TYR A 13 4.54 6.10 -7.42
N THR A 14 3.80 7.12 -7.79
CA THR A 14 4.31 8.47 -7.98
C THR A 14 3.67 9.39 -6.95
N ILE A 15 4.47 10.12 -6.20
CA ILE A 15 4.00 11.15 -5.28
C ILE A 15 4.42 12.51 -5.83
N GLU A 16 3.48 13.43 -5.92
CA GLU A 16 3.72 14.80 -6.30
C GLU A 16 3.31 15.74 -5.16
N CYS A 17 4.18 16.69 -4.85
CA CYS A 17 3.84 17.80 -3.97
C CYS A 17 3.41 18.98 -4.83
N VAL A 18 2.15 19.38 -4.71
CA VAL A 18 1.57 20.51 -5.46
C VAL A 18 1.45 21.71 -4.54
N GLY A 19 2.00 22.84 -4.96
CA GLY A 19 1.91 24.09 -4.23
C GLY A 19 0.54 24.77 -4.35
N ALA A 20 0.31 25.81 -3.56
CA ALA A 20 -0.93 26.59 -3.60
C ALA A 20 -1.17 27.26 -4.97
N ASP A 21 -0.13 27.47 -5.77
CA ASP A 21 -0.17 27.99 -7.13
C ASP A 21 -0.55 26.93 -8.20
N GLY A 22 -0.81 25.67 -7.78
CA GLY A 22 -1.13 24.56 -8.66
C GLY A 22 0.09 23.93 -9.36
N GLN A 23 1.32 24.38 -9.05
CA GLN A 23 2.55 23.85 -9.64
C GLN A 23 3.14 22.73 -8.80
N VAL A 24 3.71 21.71 -9.47
CA VAL A 24 4.43 20.64 -8.81
C VAL A 24 5.74 21.18 -8.25
N LYS A 25 5.92 21.06 -6.94
CA LYS A 25 7.15 21.45 -6.24
C LYS A 25 8.23 20.38 -6.34
N TRP A 26 7.83 19.14 -6.21
CA TRP A 26 8.69 17.98 -6.38
C TRP A 26 7.84 16.74 -6.69
N SER A 27 8.46 15.74 -7.26
CA SER A 27 7.86 14.45 -7.59
C SER A 27 8.85 13.34 -7.25
N GLU A 28 8.34 12.21 -6.80
CA GLU A 28 9.15 11.04 -6.47
C GLU A 28 8.42 9.76 -6.89
N ASP A 29 9.15 8.85 -7.53
CA ASP A 29 8.68 7.53 -7.91
C ASP A 29 9.28 6.49 -6.97
N PHE A 30 8.47 5.53 -6.52
CA PHE A 30 8.95 4.44 -5.68
C PHE A 30 8.13 3.18 -5.83
N HIS A 31 8.72 2.05 -5.44
CA HIS A 31 8.06 0.76 -5.33
C HIS A 31 7.77 0.46 -3.87
N ASN A 32 6.65 -0.21 -3.60
CA ASN A 32 6.32 -0.62 -2.24
C ASN A 32 6.76 -2.04 -1.94
N LEU A 33 6.76 -2.36 -0.66
CA LEU A 33 6.79 -3.72 -0.15
C LEU A 33 5.34 -4.17 0.09
N VAL A 34 4.93 -5.29 -0.52
CA VAL A 34 3.66 -5.95 -0.20
C VAL A 34 3.95 -6.98 0.89
N THR A 35 3.31 -6.84 2.06
CA THR A 35 3.53 -7.74 3.18
C THR A 35 2.98 -9.14 2.91
N THR A 36 3.48 -10.13 3.65
CA THR A 36 2.98 -11.51 3.57
C THR A 36 1.48 -11.58 3.87
N ALA A 37 0.99 -10.79 4.82
CA ALA A 37 -0.44 -10.71 5.12
C ALA A 37 -1.24 -10.22 3.90
N GLY A 38 -0.76 -9.19 3.21
CA GLY A 38 -1.40 -8.65 2.00
C GLY A 38 -1.40 -9.64 0.84
N LEU A 39 -0.29 -10.36 0.62
CA LEU A 39 -0.21 -11.40 -0.41
C LEU A 39 -1.18 -12.56 -0.12
N ASN A 40 -1.25 -13.02 1.12
CA ASN A 40 -2.17 -14.08 1.52
C ASN A 40 -3.63 -13.66 1.36
N ASP A 41 -3.95 -12.41 1.69
CA ASP A 41 -5.29 -11.86 1.50
C ASP A 41 -5.67 -11.84 0.02
N LEU A 42 -4.80 -11.35 -0.85
CA LEU A 42 -5.00 -11.35 -2.30
C LEU A 42 -5.30 -12.75 -2.83
N LEU A 43 -4.49 -13.74 -2.45
CA LEU A 43 -4.67 -15.12 -2.88
C LEU A 43 -6.00 -15.70 -2.38
N THR A 44 -6.36 -15.40 -1.13
CA THR A 44 -7.62 -15.88 -0.55
C THR A 44 -8.83 -15.24 -1.24
N GLN A 45 -8.81 -13.94 -1.49
CA GLN A 45 -9.94 -13.25 -2.10
C GLN A 45 -10.10 -13.63 -3.58
N TYR A 46 -9.02 -13.64 -4.32
CA TYR A 46 -9.06 -13.87 -5.76
C TYR A 46 -9.21 -15.35 -6.13
N PHE A 47 -8.37 -16.22 -5.56
CA PHE A 47 -8.34 -17.64 -5.95
C PHE A 47 -9.33 -18.52 -5.18
N LYS A 48 -9.62 -18.20 -3.93
CA LYS A 48 -10.61 -18.95 -3.13
C LYS A 48 -12.02 -18.39 -3.22
N GLY A 49 -12.17 -17.19 -3.79
CA GLY A 49 -13.48 -16.58 -3.97
C GLY A 49 -14.18 -16.17 -2.68
N SER A 50 -13.42 -15.81 -1.65
CA SER A 50 -14.00 -15.31 -0.41
C SER A 50 -14.73 -13.98 -0.64
N ALA A 51 -15.78 -13.71 0.12
CA ALA A 51 -16.48 -12.44 0.08
C ALA A 51 -15.53 -11.28 0.45
N TYR A 52 -15.46 -10.27 -0.39
CA TYR A 52 -14.51 -9.18 -0.24
C TYR A 52 -15.19 -7.82 -0.33
N THR A 53 -14.91 -6.99 0.65
CA THR A 53 -15.26 -5.56 0.61
C THR A 53 -13.99 -4.75 0.58
N ALA A 54 -13.74 -4.09 -0.54
CA ALA A 54 -12.56 -3.26 -0.70
C ALA A 54 -12.62 -2.06 0.26
N ALA A 55 -11.62 -1.94 1.12
CA ALA A 55 -11.48 -0.83 2.05
C ALA A 55 -9.98 -0.53 2.23
N PHE A 56 -9.48 0.38 1.40
CA PHE A 56 -8.08 0.77 1.43
C PHE A 56 -7.94 2.20 1.97
N TYR A 57 -6.90 2.43 2.73
CA TYR A 57 -6.62 3.70 3.37
C TYR A 57 -5.16 4.07 3.17
N VAL A 58 -4.89 5.37 3.15
CA VAL A 58 -3.53 5.91 3.09
C VAL A 58 -3.12 6.35 4.48
N GLY A 59 -1.97 5.89 4.94
CA GLY A 59 -1.34 6.34 6.18
C GLY A 59 0.03 6.94 5.91
N VAL A 60 0.55 7.66 6.89
CA VAL A 60 1.87 8.29 6.83
C VAL A 60 2.71 7.77 7.98
N THR A 61 3.95 7.41 7.71
CA THR A 61 4.89 7.01 8.75
C THR A 61 5.70 8.18 9.27
N ALA A 62 6.02 8.16 10.55
CA ALA A 62 6.94 9.11 11.16
C ALA A 62 8.40 8.66 10.97
N ALA A 63 9.29 9.62 10.83
CA ALA A 63 10.73 9.41 10.64
C ALA A 63 11.08 8.52 9.44
N THR A 64 12.24 7.91 9.45
CA THR A 64 12.68 6.98 8.38
C THR A 64 12.24 5.56 8.75
N PRO A 65 11.22 5.01 8.10
CA PRO A 65 10.70 3.69 8.44
C PRO A 65 11.59 2.57 7.90
N THR A 66 11.59 1.45 8.59
CA THR A 66 12.11 0.18 8.10
C THR A 66 10.97 -0.82 8.03
N PHE A 67 10.52 -1.14 6.82
CA PHE A 67 9.43 -2.07 6.59
C PHE A 67 9.94 -3.50 6.46
N ALA A 68 9.20 -4.45 6.99
CA ALA A 68 9.50 -5.87 6.87
C ALA A 68 8.31 -6.63 6.28
N ALA A 69 8.60 -7.71 5.57
CA ALA A 69 7.58 -8.54 4.91
C ALA A 69 6.56 -9.14 5.89
N GLY A 70 6.96 -9.35 7.13
CA GLY A 70 6.09 -9.86 8.20
C GLY A 70 5.28 -8.80 8.94
N ASP A 71 5.40 -7.52 8.59
CA ASP A 71 4.68 -6.45 9.28
C ASP A 71 3.17 -6.57 9.09
N THR A 72 2.46 -6.27 10.17
CA THR A 72 1.00 -6.09 10.20
C THR A 72 0.68 -4.79 10.92
N MET A 73 -0.56 -4.31 10.84
CA MET A 73 -0.98 -3.10 11.56
C MET A 73 -0.90 -3.25 13.09
N SER A 74 -0.93 -4.46 13.60
CA SER A 74 -0.82 -4.75 15.02
C SER A 74 0.60 -5.08 15.48
N SER A 75 1.53 -5.31 14.54
CA SER A 75 2.91 -5.68 14.86
C SER A 75 3.86 -5.17 13.76
N HIS A 76 4.54 -4.09 14.03
CA HIS A 76 5.46 -3.42 13.10
C HIS A 76 6.54 -2.67 13.90
N GLY A 77 7.61 -3.36 14.27
CA GLY A 77 8.68 -2.77 15.12
C GLY A 77 9.55 -1.75 14.39
N GLY A 78 9.56 -1.74 13.07
CA GLY A 78 10.44 -0.89 12.27
C GLY A 78 9.85 0.47 11.88
N TRP A 79 8.59 0.76 12.21
CA TRP A 79 7.96 2.03 11.85
C TRP A 79 6.85 2.43 12.81
N THR A 80 6.59 3.73 12.85
CA THR A 80 5.51 4.33 13.65
C THR A 80 4.63 5.16 12.73
N GLU A 81 3.33 5.03 12.87
CA GLU A 81 2.39 5.85 12.11
C GLU A 81 2.35 7.28 12.66
N SER A 82 2.35 8.24 11.76
CA SER A 82 2.14 9.65 12.09
C SER A 82 0.68 10.02 11.90
N SER A 83 0.12 10.74 12.86
CA SER A 83 -1.21 11.36 12.78
C SER A 83 -1.13 12.88 12.56
N ALA A 84 0.02 13.39 12.13
CA ALA A 84 0.26 14.82 11.93
C ALA A 84 -0.34 15.33 10.61
N TYR A 85 -1.58 14.96 10.32
CA TYR A 85 -2.36 15.45 9.19
C TYR A 85 -3.72 15.94 9.70
N SER A 86 -4.40 16.75 8.89
CA SER A 86 -5.63 17.45 9.32
C SER A 86 -6.87 16.57 9.37
N GLN A 87 -6.85 15.38 8.74
CA GLN A 87 -7.98 14.46 8.73
C GLN A 87 -8.11 13.75 10.08
N ALA A 88 -9.32 13.54 10.54
CA ALA A 88 -9.59 12.84 11.80
C ALA A 88 -9.24 11.34 11.76
N THR A 89 -9.24 10.76 10.55
CA THR A 89 -8.91 9.36 10.30
C THR A 89 -8.06 9.23 9.06
N ARG A 90 -7.46 8.05 8.82
CA ARG A 90 -6.75 7.79 7.56
C ARG A 90 -7.66 8.03 6.37
N PRO A 91 -7.23 8.82 5.37
CA PRO A 91 -8.02 9.03 4.17
C PRO A 91 -8.28 7.71 3.43
N ALA A 92 -9.50 7.55 2.95
CA ALA A 92 -9.84 6.39 2.12
C ALA A 92 -9.21 6.55 0.73
N LEU A 93 -8.71 5.44 0.19
CA LEU A 93 -8.19 5.37 -1.17
C LEU A 93 -9.33 5.03 -2.13
N THR A 94 -9.52 5.87 -3.14
CA THR A 94 -10.45 5.57 -4.24
C THR A 94 -9.66 4.95 -5.38
N LEU A 95 -9.98 3.70 -5.70
CA LEU A 95 -9.34 2.99 -6.80
C LEU A 95 -10.07 3.29 -8.11
N GLY A 96 -9.32 3.55 -9.15
CA GLY A 96 -9.85 3.66 -10.50
C GLY A 96 -10.24 2.31 -11.09
N THR A 97 -10.83 2.34 -12.27
CA THR A 97 -11.14 1.12 -13.00
C THR A 97 -9.85 0.42 -13.42
N ALA A 98 -9.78 -0.90 -13.21
CA ALA A 98 -8.66 -1.68 -13.68
C ALA A 98 -8.60 -1.65 -15.21
N ALA A 99 -7.42 -1.40 -15.76
CA ALA A 99 -7.17 -1.40 -17.18
C ALA A 99 -5.90 -2.20 -17.48
N SER A 100 -5.88 -2.80 -18.66
CA SER A 100 -4.64 -3.42 -19.17
C SER A 100 -3.63 -2.33 -19.49
N GLY A 101 -2.45 -2.41 -18.89
CA GLY A 101 -1.34 -1.49 -19.12
C GLY A 101 -0.67 -1.68 -20.47
#